data_47818f96deb926a7231f63769b7e8b17
#
_entry.id   47818f96deb926a7231f63769b7e8b17
#
_cell.length_a   1.000
_cell.length_b   1.000
_cell.length_c   1.000
_cell.angle_alpha   90.00
_cell.angle_beta   90.00
_cell.angle_gamma   90.00
#
_symmetry.space_group_name_H-M   'P 1'
#
loop_
_entity.id
_entity.type
_entity.pdbx_description
1 polymer ?
#
loop_
_entity_poly.entity_id
_entity_poly.type
_entity_poly.pdbx_seq_one_letter_code
_entity_poly.pdbx_strand_id
1 'polypeptide(L)'
;MLARYVKAQIIVLICGGLVGPIFLITYFALPGMFGSFGPDADSMAQQSTQWMLWVGALITVADVLVALWLANRGAKSSAKSAALHQTGVLATAQIMGLAETGMRINERPVVSLDLHIAGPGFDFGDRKRVTVDISKQAIVTARKLVVLVDPNTHEYEIEWQASALIAGVVPAQFTSSEDNTTYDLSGQAGPLMEILQIYKANNLPFGGTVDIRNYPGVRQQIMAVVRRAAAQQPTPAAAGGVAAPPQQSVAQRLDELEKLHAGGALSDAEYTAARQKIIAEI
;
A
#
# COMPACT_ATOMS: atom_id res chain seq x y z
N MET A 1 -9.43 23.50 1.11
CA MET A 1 -10.06 23.70 -0.23
C MET A 1 -9.09 24.34 -1.21
N LEU A 2 -8.51 25.51 -0.91
CA LEU A 2 -7.64 26.27 -1.82
C LEU A 2 -6.45 25.44 -2.36
N ALA A 3 -5.68 24.78 -1.49
CA ALA A 3 -4.52 23.98 -1.91
C ALA A 3 -4.87 22.82 -2.87
N ARG A 4 -6.04 22.21 -2.71
CA ARG A 4 -6.53 21.15 -3.60
C ARG A 4 -6.95 21.68 -4.95
N TYR A 5 -7.61 22.83 -4.95
CA TYR A 5 -7.97 23.54 -6.18
C TYR A 5 -6.71 23.95 -6.97
N VAL A 6 -5.72 24.54 -6.30
CA VAL A 6 -4.44 24.93 -6.94
C VAL A 6 -3.75 23.71 -7.55
N LYS A 7 -3.71 22.57 -6.83
CA LYS A 7 -3.14 21.33 -7.37
C LYS A 7 -3.92 20.82 -8.59
N ALA A 8 -5.25 20.83 -8.55
CA ALA A 8 -6.09 20.43 -9.67
C ALA A 8 -5.92 21.38 -10.86
N GLN A 9 -5.85 22.71 -10.61
CA GLN A 9 -5.62 23.69 -11.63
C GLN A 9 -4.27 23.53 -12.33
N ILE A 10 -3.19 23.25 -11.58
CA ILE A 10 -1.87 22.96 -12.14
C ILE A 10 -1.93 21.74 -13.07
N ILE A 11 -2.63 20.67 -12.67
CA ILE A 11 -2.78 19.46 -13.49
C ILE A 11 -3.53 19.80 -14.78
N VAL A 12 -4.64 20.53 -14.71
CA VAL A 12 -5.43 20.93 -15.89
C VAL A 12 -4.58 21.80 -16.83
N LEU A 13 -3.81 22.76 -16.30
CA LEU A 13 -2.93 23.61 -17.09
C LEU A 13 -1.85 22.80 -17.82
N ILE A 14 -1.24 21.81 -17.16
CA ILE A 14 -0.21 20.95 -17.77
C ILE A 14 -0.84 20.03 -18.84
N CYS A 15 -2.07 19.57 -18.64
CA CYS A 15 -2.78 18.67 -19.57
C CYS A 15 -3.35 19.38 -20.83
N GLY A 16 -3.13 20.67 -20.99
CA GLY A 16 -3.57 21.42 -22.17
C GLY A 16 -4.36 22.70 -21.87
N GLY A 17 -4.65 23.00 -20.60
CA GLY A 17 -5.40 24.17 -20.16
C GLY A 17 -4.68 25.52 -20.41
N LEU A 18 -3.41 25.49 -20.83
CA LEU A 18 -2.68 26.72 -21.22
C LEU A 18 -3.17 27.32 -22.54
N VAL A 19 -3.88 26.56 -23.38
CA VAL A 19 -4.34 27.03 -24.71
C VAL A 19 -5.29 28.22 -24.57
N GLY A 20 -6.23 28.19 -23.63
CA GLY A 20 -7.16 29.28 -23.39
C GLY A 20 -6.47 30.61 -23.00
N PRO A 21 -5.67 30.63 -21.92
CA PRO A 21 -4.88 31.79 -21.54
C PRO A 21 -3.94 32.29 -22.65
N ILE A 22 -3.29 31.41 -23.42
CA ILE A 22 -2.43 31.81 -24.54
C ILE A 22 -3.25 32.52 -25.60
N PHE A 23 -4.42 32.03 -25.96
CA PHE A 23 -5.30 32.70 -26.94
C PHE A 23 -5.72 34.09 -26.47
N LEU A 24 -6.07 34.24 -25.20
CA LEU A 24 -6.41 35.53 -24.61
C LEU A 24 -5.22 36.50 -24.63
N ILE A 25 -4.04 36.03 -24.19
CA ILE A 25 -2.81 36.86 -24.21
C ILE A 25 -2.48 37.26 -25.64
N THR A 26 -2.54 36.32 -26.60
CA THR A 26 -2.27 36.62 -28.02
C THR A 26 -3.25 37.64 -28.55
N TYR A 27 -4.55 37.53 -28.26
CA TYR A 27 -5.56 38.48 -28.68
C TYR A 27 -5.28 39.91 -28.19
N PHE A 28 -4.87 40.08 -26.93
CA PHE A 28 -4.58 41.40 -26.36
C PHE A 28 -3.19 41.92 -26.74
N ALA A 29 -2.21 41.05 -27.02
CA ALA A 29 -0.85 41.45 -27.36
C ALA A 29 -0.67 41.78 -28.85
N LEU A 30 -1.40 41.08 -29.75
CA LEU A 30 -1.23 41.22 -31.19
C LEU A 30 -1.46 42.66 -31.69
N PRO A 31 -2.51 43.39 -31.30
CA PRO A 31 -2.73 44.77 -31.78
C PRO A 31 -1.54 45.68 -31.48
N GLY A 32 -0.97 45.62 -30.27
CA GLY A 32 0.19 46.41 -29.89
C GLY A 32 1.46 46.12 -30.69
N MET A 33 1.60 44.92 -31.25
CA MET A 33 2.73 44.55 -32.10
C MET A 33 2.64 45.16 -33.50
N PHE A 34 1.44 45.44 -34.00
CA PHE A 34 1.20 45.99 -35.33
C PHE A 34 1.03 47.50 -35.33
N GLY A 35 0.97 48.19 -34.19
CA GLY A 35 0.79 49.64 -34.06
C GLY A 35 1.85 50.48 -34.79
N SER A 36 3.03 49.92 -35.08
CA SER A 36 4.06 50.57 -35.88
C SER A 36 3.73 50.61 -37.39
N PHE A 37 2.73 49.86 -37.85
CA PHE A 37 2.32 49.80 -39.27
C PHE A 37 1.12 50.71 -39.60
N GLY A 38 0.58 51.40 -38.62
CA GLY A 38 -0.53 52.35 -38.75
C GLY A 38 -1.82 51.91 -38.07
N PRO A 39 -2.75 52.84 -37.80
CA PRO A 39 -3.98 52.60 -37.02
C PRO A 39 -4.93 51.59 -37.70
N ASP A 40 -4.91 51.50 -39.02
CA ASP A 40 -5.76 50.54 -39.76
C ASP A 40 -5.28 49.07 -39.60
N ALA A 41 -3.98 48.86 -39.43
CA ALA A 41 -3.42 47.52 -39.21
C ALA A 41 -3.85 46.91 -37.89
N ASP A 42 -3.94 47.70 -36.83
CA ASP A 42 -4.41 47.25 -35.52
C ASP A 42 -5.90 46.84 -35.53
N SER A 43 -6.74 47.62 -36.22
CA SER A 43 -8.17 47.31 -36.35
C SER A 43 -8.44 46.06 -37.15
N MET A 44 -7.70 45.81 -38.23
CA MET A 44 -7.77 44.60 -39.04
C MET A 44 -7.28 43.36 -38.26
N ALA A 45 -6.17 43.50 -37.54
CA ALA A 45 -5.64 42.43 -36.68
C ALA A 45 -6.66 42.04 -35.60
N GLN A 46 -7.28 43.04 -34.94
CA GLN A 46 -8.26 42.81 -33.89
C GLN A 46 -9.53 42.12 -34.44
N GLN A 47 -10.04 42.56 -35.61
CA GLN A 47 -11.20 41.94 -36.24
C GLN A 47 -10.94 40.49 -36.67
N SER A 48 -9.78 40.23 -37.26
CA SER A 48 -9.42 38.88 -37.71
C SER A 48 -9.18 37.91 -36.56
N THR A 49 -8.83 38.38 -35.36
CA THR A 49 -8.53 37.56 -34.16
C THR A 49 -9.65 37.52 -33.12
N GLN A 50 -10.79 38.19 -33.39
CA GLN A 50 -11.92 38.25 -32.43
C GLN A 50 -12.43 36.86 -31.99
N TRP A 51 -12.37 35.87 -32.85
CA TRP A 51 -12.74 34.50 -32.51
C TRP A 51 -11.82 33.90 -31.41
N MET A 52 -10.55 34.34 -31.35
CA MET A 52 -9.59 33.87 -30.32
C MET A 52 -10.02 34.29 -28.91
N LEU A 53 -10.65 35.48 -28.78
CA LEU A 53 -11.21 35.93 -27.50
C LEU A 53 -12.31 35.00 -27.02
N TRP A 54 -13.27 34.67 -27.87
CA TRP A 54 -14.38 33.79 -27.49
C TRP A 54 -13.93 32.37 -27.22
N VAL A 55 -13.08 31.79 -28.06
CA VAL A 55 -12.55 30.44 -27.88
C VAL A 55 -11.63 30.38 -26.65
N GLY A 56 -10.76 31.38 -26.49
CA GLY A 56 -9.88 31.46 -25.32
C GLY A 56 -10.65 31.58 -24.01
N ALA A 57 -11.70 32.46 -23.99
CA ALA A 57 -12.57 32.59 -22.82
C ALA A 57 -13.32 31.30 -22.51
N LEU A 58 -13.90 30.63 -23.53
CA LEU A 58 -14.62 29.39 -23.37
C LEU A 58 -13.73 28.27 -22.81
N ILE A 59 -12.52 28.09 -23.37
CA ILE A 59 -11.54 27.08 -22.88
C ILE A 59 -11.16 27.41 -21.44
N THR A 60 -10.83 28.65 -21.10
CA THR A 60 -10.43 29.06 -19.76
C THR A 60 -11.54 28.81 -18.74
N VAL A 61 -12.80 29.11 -19.08
CA VAL A 61 -13.95 28.81 -18.21
C VAL A 61 -14.12 27.29 -18.04
N ALA A 62 -14.00 26.51 -19.12
CA ALA A 62 -14.08 25.05 -19.05
C ALA A 62 -12.98 24.47 -18.15
N ASP A 63 -11.74 24.95 -18.26
CA ASP A 63 -10.62 24.52 -17.41
C ASP A 63 -10.88 24.78 -15.92
N VAL A 64 -11.41 25.95 -15.58
CA VAL A 64 -11.77 26.29 -14.20
C VAL A 64 -12.87 25.36 -13.68
N LEU A 65 -13.90 25.08 -14.50
CA LEU A 65 -14.99 24.19 -14.12
C LEU A 65 -14.49 22.75 -13.92
N VAL A 66 -13.63 22.25 -14.81
CA VAL A 66 -13.00 20.92 -14.68
C VAL A 66 -12.14 20.86 -13.42
N ALA A 67 -11.32 21.88 -13.15
CA ALA A 67 -10.50 21.93 -11.94
C ALA A 67 -11.34 21.94 -10.66
N LEU A 68 -12.44 22.70 -10.63
CA LEU A 68 -13.39 22.74 -9.51
C LEU A 68 -14.07 21.37 -9.32
N TRP A 69 -14.47 20.72 -10.40
CA TRP A 69 -15.09 19.41 -10.36
C TRP A 69 -14.11 18.36 -9.81
N LEU A 70 -12.86 18.34 -10.29
CA LEU A 70 -11.80 17.45 -9.80
C LEU A 70 -11.49 17.69 -8.31
N ALA A 71 -11.37 18.96 -7.91
CA ALA A 71 -11.12 19.33 -6.50
C ALA A 71 -12.27 18.87 -5.58
N ASN A 72 -13.52 19.04 -6.02
CA ASN A 72 -14.70 18.63 -5.26
C ASN A 72 -14.82 17.09 -5.18
N ARG A 73 -14.55 16.38 -6.29
CA ARG A 73 -14.53 14.92 -6.30
C ARG A 73 -13.46 14.36 -5.35
N GLY A 74 -12.24 14.91 -5.38
CA GLY A 74 -11.17 14.54 -4.46
C GLY A 74 -11.48 14.89 -3.01
N ALA A 75 -12.21 15.98 -2.74
CA ALA A 75 -12.65 16.35 -1.40
C ALA A 75 -13.65 15.33 -0.81
N LYS A 76 -14.63 14.90 -1.61
CA LYS A 76 -15.62 13.89 -1.20
C LYS A 76 -14.98 12.56 -0.89
N SER A 77 -14.08 12.08 -1.76
CA SER A 77 -13.36 10.82 -1.55
C SER A 77 -12.51 10.84 -0.27
N SER A 78 -11.75 11.91 -0.04
CA SER A 78 -10.92 12.00 1.18
C SER A 78 -11.74 12.21 2.45
N ALA A 79 -12.88 12.91 2.39
CA ALA A 79 -13.78 13.05 3.52
C ALA A 79 -14.42 11.70 3.89
N LYS A 80 -14.79 10.89 2.88
CA LYS A 80 -15.32 9.54 3.07
C LYS A 80 -14.27 8.61 3.71
N SER A 81 -13.04 8.60 3.20
CA SER A 81 -11.94 7.83 3.80
C SER A 81 -11.67 8.28 5.22
N ALA A 82 -11.61 9.60 5.50
CA ALA A 82 -11.43 10.12 6.85
C ALA A 82 -12.58 9.72 7.80
N ALA A 83 -13.81 9.72 7.34
CA ALA A 83 -14.97 9.27 8.12
C ALA A 83 -14.84 7.76 8.45
N LEU A 84 -14.51 6.92 7.47
CA LEU A 84 -14.25 5.49 7.69
C LEU A 84 -13.13 5.26 8.69
N HIS A 85 -12.04 6.03 8.62
CA HIS A 85 -10.96 5.92 9.62
C HIS A 85 -11.41 6.31 11.04
N GLN A 86 -12.35 7.23 11.18
CA GLN A 86 -12.87 7.65 12.50
C GLN A 86 -13.93 6.69 13.05
N THR A 87 -14.96 6.40 12.27
CA THR A 87 -16.16 5.68 12.73
C THR A 87 -16.26 4.24 12.26
N GLY A 88 -15.55 3.87 11.19
CA GLY A 88 -15.59 2.52 10.62
C GLY A 88 -15.13 1.44 11.61
N VAL A 89 -15.57 0.23 11.44
CA VAL A 89 -15.19 -0.96 12.22
C VAL A 89 -14.19 -1.78 11.44
N LEU A 90 -13.13 -2.25 12.10
CA LEU A 90 -12.18 -3.19 11.49
C LEU A 90 -12.86 -4.56 11.33
N ALA A 91 -12.78 -5.10 10.12
CA ALA A 91 -13.32 -6.40 9.77
C ALA A 91 -12.32 -7.21 8.94
N THR A 92 -12.54 -8.51 8.89
CA THR A 92 -11.80 -9.40 7.99
C THR A 92 -12.54 -9.55 6.68
N ALA A 93 -11.79 -9.55 5.58
CA ALA A 93 -12.33 -9.87 4.27
C ALA A 93 -11.54 -11.04 3.67
N GLN A 94 -12.26 -12.05 3.21
CA GLN A 94 -11.69 -13.19 2.52
C GLN A 94 -11.91 -13.04 1.02
N ILE A 95 -10.85 -13.26 0.22
CA ILE A 95 -10.95 -13.27 -1.23
C ILE A 95 -11.48 -14.64 -1.67
N MET A 96 -12.73 -14.68 -2.10
CA MET A 96 -13.39 -15.89 -2.60
C MET A 96 -13.04 -16.15 -4.06
N GLY A 97 -12.96 -15.08 -4.86
CA GLY A 97 -12.63 -15.14 -6.28
C GLY A 97 -11.67 -14.04 -6.70
N LEU A 98 -10.84 -14.32 -7.69
CA LEU A 98 -9.93 -13.37 -8.31
C LEU A 98 -10.04 -13.54 -9.83
N ALA A 99 -10.33 -12.44 -10.52
CA ALA A 99 -10.43 -12.42 -11.97
C ALA A 99 -9.62 -11.25 -12.54
N GLU A 100 -8.81 -11.50 -13.55
CA GLU A 100 -8.13 -10.46 -14.30
C GLU A 100 -9.15 -9.74 -15.20
N THR A 101 -9.11 -8.40 -15.20
CA THR A 101 -10.02 -7.61 -16.03
C THR A 101 -9.46 -7.28 -17.41
N GLY A 102 -8.21 -7.65 -17.69
CA GLY A 102 -7.47 -7.24 -18.90
C GLY A 102 -7.09 -5.76 -18.94
N MET A 103 -7.56 -4.97 -17.97
CA MET A 103 -7.29 -3.53 -17.88
C MET A 103 -5.97 -3.29 -17.13
N ARG A 104 -5.20 -2.29 -17.58
CA ARG A 104 -4.01 -1.80 -16.87
C ARG A 104 -4.11 -0.30 -16.65
N ILE A 105 -3.72 0.15 -15.47
CA ILE A 105 -3.62 1.56 -15.09
C ILE A 105 -2.17 1.83 -14.70
N ASN A 106 -1.48 2.70 -15.44
CA ASN A 106 -0.05 2.98 -15.26
C ASN A 106 0.77 1.67 -15.21
N GLU A 107 0.57 0.80 -16.21
CA GLU A 107 1.24 -0.50 -16.36
C GLU A 107 0.90 -1.55 -15.27
N ARG A 108 0.10 -1.20 -14.27
CA ARG A 108 -0.33 -2.10 -13.20
C ARG A 108 -1.62 -2.79 -13.58
N PRO A 109 -1.73 -4.12 -13.43
CA PRO A 109 -2.95 -4.84 -13.72
C PRO A 109 -4.07 -4.46 -12.75
N VAL A 110 -5.28 -4.34 -13.29
CA VAL A 110 -6.50 -4.20 -12.50
C VAL A 110 -7.14 -5.57 -12.38
N VAL A 111 -7.34 -6.02 -11.15
CA VAL A 111 -8.01 -7.28 -10.85
C VAL A 111 -9.34 -7.04 -10.17
N SER A 112 -10.30 -7.92 -10.43
CA SER A 112 -11.57 -7.97 -9.72
C SER A 112 -11.47 -8.97 -8.60
N LEU A 113 -11.73 -8.53 -7.37
CA LEU A 113 -11.75 -9.35 -6.18
C LEU A 113 -13.21 -9.57 -5.77
N ASP A 114 -13.61 -10.83 -5.63
CA ASP A 114 -14.87 -11.20 -4.98
C ASP A 114 -14.54 -11.38 -3.50
N LEU A 115 -15.08 -10.52 -2.66
CA LEU A 115 -14.79 -10.44 -1.23
C LEU A 115 -15.98 -10.94 -0.42
N HIS A 116 -15.69 -11.73 0.59
CA HIS A 116 -16.61 -12.03 1.69
C HIS A 116 -16.12 -11.28 2.94
N ILE A 117 -16.90 -10.32 3.42
CA ILE A 117 -16.54 -9.40 4.48
C ILE A 117 -17.37 -9.75 5.70
N ALA A 118 -16.69 -10.14 6.79
CA ALA A 118 -17.32 -10.50 8.05
C ALA A 118 -16.77 -9.64 9.19
N GLY A 119 -17.67 -9.09 9.99
CA GLY A 119 -17.35 -8.24 11.13
C GLY A 119 -18.46 -8.23 12.20
N PRO A 120 -18.27 -7.48 13.29
CA PRO A 120 -19.25 -7.39 14.35
C PRO A 120 -20.57 -6.80 13.84
N GLY A 121 -21.60 -7.66 13.71
CA GLY A 121 -22.95 -7.25 13.34
C GLY A 121 -23.22 -7.16 11.85
N PHE A 122 -22.28 -7.55 10.98
CA PHE A 122 -22.48 -7.58 9.55
C PHE A 122 -21.70 -8.74 8.89
N ASP A 123 -22.26 -9.27 7.83
CA ASP A 123 -21.68 -10.30 6.97
C ASP A 123 -22.25 -10.10 5.56
N PHE A 124 -21.38 -9.81 4.57
CA PHE A 124 -21.81 -9.54 3.20
C PHE A 124 -20.72 -9.84 2.17
N GLY A 125 -21.13 -10.10 0.95
CA GLY A 125 -20.24 -10.23 -0.20
C GLY A 125 -20.24 -8.98 -1.06
N ASP A 126 -19.09 -8.61 -1.60
CA ASP A 126 -18.94 -7.53 -2.57
C ASP A 126 -17.87 -7.81 -3.60
N ARG A 127 -17.97 -7.14 -4.75
CA ARG A 127 -16.99 -7.22 -5.82
C ARG A 127 -16.28 -5.90 -6.01
N LYS A 128 -14.97 -5.88 -5.77
CA LYS A 128 -14.14 -4.67 -5.87
C LYS A 128 -13.03 -4.81 -6.91
N ARG A 129 -12.89 -3.80 -7.76
CA ARG A 129 -11.73 -3.69 -8.67
C ARG A 129 -10.60 -2.95 -7.97
N VAL A 130 -9.42 -3.54 -7.99
CA VAL A 130 -8.22 -2.95 -7.37
C VAL A 130 -7.05 -3.02 -8.35
N THR A 131 -6.20 -2.00 -8.29
CA THR A 131 -4.92 -2.03 -9.00
C THR A 131 -3.91 -2.75 -8.12
N VAL A 132 -3.34 -3.83 -8.63
CA VAL A 132 -2.38 -4.67 -7.92
C VAL A 132 -0.98 -4.35 -8.42
N ASP A 133 -0.12 -3.94 -7.50
CA ASP A 133 1.32 -3.85 -7.69
C ASP A 133 2.01 -5.06 -7.04
N ILE A 134 3.33 -5.18 -7.19
CA ILE A 134 4.11 -6.29 -6.65
C ILE A 134 3.91 -6.44 -5.13
N SER A 135 3.81 -5.34 -4.40
CA SER A 135 3.63 -5.36 -2.94
C SER A 135 2.26 -5.91 -2.54
N LYS A 136 1.23 -5.64 -3.31
CA LYS A 136 -0.13 -6.14 -3.07
C LYS A 136 -0.36 -7.56 -3.56
N GLN A 137 0.44 -8.01 -4.53
CA GLN A 137 0.28 -9.35 -5.11
C GLN A 137 0.39 -10.45 -4.05
N ALA A 138 1.38 -10.38 -3.17
CA ALA A 138 1.55 -11.35 -2.09
C ALA A 138 0.35 -11.35 -1.12
N ILE A 139 -0.18 -10.15 -0.79
CA ILE A 139 -1.35 -10.00 0.08
C ILE A 139 -2.60 -10.62 -0.56
N VAL A 140 -2.82 -10.33 -1.85
CA VAL A 140 -3.95 -10.89 -2.62
C VAL A 140 -3.86 -12.41 -2.74
N THR A 141 -2.65 -12.93 -2.92
CA THR A 141 -2.40 -14.39 -2.97
C THR A 141 -2.71 -15.07 -1.64
N ALA A 142 -2.43 -14.42 -0.51
CA ALA A 142 -2.75 -14.92 0.83
C ALA A 142 -4.27 -14.96 1.11
N ARG A 143 -5.10 -14.33 0.25
CA ARG A 143 -6.57 -14.30 0.31
C ARG A 143 -7.18 -13.77 1.61
N LYS A 144 -6.40 -13.10 2.45
CA LYS A 144 -6.83 -12.52 3.73
C LYS A 144 -6.58 -11.02 3.70
N LEU A 145 -7.64 -10.24 3.86
CA LEU A 145 -7.59 -8.79 3.89
C LEU A 145 -8.17 -8.26 5.19
N VAL A 146 -7.74 -7.07 5.57
CA VAL A 146 -8.35 -6.25 6.59
C VAL A 146 -9.05 -5.11 5.89
N VAL A 147 -10.27 -4.86 6.28
CA VAL A 147 -11.09 -3.77 5.76
C VAL A 147 -11.63 -2.92 6.89
N LEU A 148 -11.81 -1.66 6.61
CA LEU A 148 -12.49 -0.72 7.48
C LEU A 148 -13.88 -0.51 6.91
N VAL A 149 -14.93 -0.87 7.64
CA VAL A 149 -16.32 -0.91 7.18
C VAL A 149 -17.17 0.06 7.98
N ASP A 150 -18.02 0.83 7.32
CA ASP A 150 -19.14 1.50 7.97
C ASP A 150 -20.29 0.49 8.13
N PRO A 151 -20.68 0.13 9.36
CA PRO A 151 -21.70 -0.90 9.59
C PRO A 151 -23.09 -0.49 9.08
N ASN A 152 -23.35 0.80 8.88
CA ASN A 152 -24.67 1.31 8.46
C ASN A 152 -24.81 1.31 6.93
N THR A 153 -23.75 1.68 6.22
CA THR A 153 -23.77 1.85 4.75
C THR A 153 -23.15 0.69 4.00
N HIS A 154 -22.44 -0.21 4.70
CA HIS A 154 -21.57 -1.27 4.14
C HIS A 154 -20.49 -0.74 3.18
N GLU A 155 -20.22 0.57 3.27
CA GLU A 155 -19.09 1.15 2.56
C GLU A 155 -17.79 0.74 3.25
N TYR A 156 -16.77 0.37 2.47
CA TYR A 156 -15.52 -0.12 3.05
C TYR A 156 -14.29 0.33 2.27
N GLU A 157 -13.17 0.36 2.98
CA GLU A 157 -11.83 0.59 2.44
C GLU A 157 -10.90 -0.56 2.85
N ILE A 158 -10.02 -0.98 1.92
CA ILE A 158 -9.05 -2.05 2.20
C ILE A 158 -7.83 -1.43 2.86
N GLU A 159 -7.50 -1.90 4.06
CA GLU A 159 -6.30 -1.53 4.79
C GLU A 159 -5.13 -2.43 4.39
N TRP A 160 -4.38 -2.00 3.37
CA TRP A 160 -3.32 -2.82 2.80
C TRP A 160 -2.19 -3.13 3.78
N GLN A 161 -1.83 -2.18 4.65
CA GLN A 161 -0.77 -2.37 5.65
C GLN A 161 -1.18 -3.39 6.71
N ALA A 162 -2.38 -3.25 7.24
CA ALA A 162 -2.97 -4.21 8.16
C ALA A 162 -3.15 -5.59 7.50
N SER A 163 -3.55 -5.62 6.24
CA SER A 163 -3.67 -6.85 5.46
C SER A 163 -2.31 -7.56 5.28
N ALA A 164 -1.24 -6.81 5.05
CA ALA A 164 0.11 -7.37 4.93
C ALA A 164 0.59 -8.07 6.21
N LEU A 165 0.26 -7.49 7.38
CA LEU A 165 0.56 -8.09 8.69
C LEU A 165 -0.20 -9.40 8.89
N ILE A 166 -1.53 -9.39 8.66
CA ILE A 166 -2.37 -10.60 8.83
C ILE A 166 -2.05 -11.68 7.81
N ALA A 167 -1.68 -11.29 6.60
CA ALA A 167 -1.24 -12.21 5.56
C ALA A 167 0.15 -12.80 5.81
N GLY A 168 0.90 -12.30 6.80
CA GLY A 168 2.27 -12.72 7.08
C GLY A 168 3.30 -12.25 6.03
N VAL A 169 2.93 -11.30 5.18
CA VAL A 169 3.83 -10.71 4.16
C VAL A 169 4.84 -9.74 4.82
N VAL A 170 4.39 -9.09 5.89
CA VAL A 170 5.24 -8.25 6.74
C VAL A 170 5.37 -8.94 8.10
N PRO A 171 6.59 -9.02 8.67
CA PRO A 171 6.80 -9.61 9.97
C PRO A 171 6.13 -8.76 11.08
N ALA A 172 5.47 -9.44 12.02
CA ALA A 172 4.82 -8.85 13.17
C ALA A 172 5.56 -9.24 14.45
N GLN A 173 6.67 -8.56 14.73
CA GLN A 173 7.53 -8.82 15.87
C GLN A 173 7.30 -7.78 16.97
N PHE A 174 7.13 -8.26 18.20
CA PHE A 174 6.89 -7.44 19.39
C PHE A 174 7.96 -7.72 20.42
N THR A 175 8.80 -6.73 20.71
CA THR A 175 9.85 -6.86 21.74
C THR A 175 9.33 -6.28 23.05
N SER A 176 9.33 -7.11 24.09
CA SER A 176 9.03 -6.71 25.45
C SER A 176 10.28 -6.16 26.12
N SER A 177 10.19 -4.94 26.66
CA SER A 177 11.27 -4.34 27.43
C SER A 177 11.35 -4.88 28.87
N GLU A 178 10.36 -5.64 29.32
CA GLU A 178 10.32 -6.18 30.69
C GLU A 178 11.12 -7.48 30.81
N ASP A 179 10.96 -8.37 29.84
CA ASP A 179 11.61 -9.69 29.78
C ASP A 179 12.64 -9.80 28.66
N ASN A 180 12.88 -8.73 27.93
CA ASN A 180 13.80 -8.62 26.79
C ASN A 180 13.59 -9.74 25.75
N THR A 181 12.34 -10.19 25.62
CA THR A 181 11.93 -11.26 24.71
C THR A 181 11.22 -10.70 23.50
N THR A 182 11.53 -11.23 22.32
CA THR A 182 10.83 -10.90 21.06
C THR A 182 9.85 -11.99 20.73
N TYR A 183 8.60 -11.60 20.56
CA TYR A 183 7.49 -12.46 20.19
C TYR A 183 7.16 -12.25 18.72
N ASP A 184 7.03 -13.33 17.96
CA ASP A 184 6.64 -13.29 16.55
C ASP A 184 5.19 -13.77 16.40
N LEU A 185 4.34 -12.85 15.96
CA LEU A 185 2.93 -13.09 15.67
C LEU A 185 2.62 -13.07 14.17
N SER A 186 3.64 -13.15 13.31
CA SER A 186 3.48 -13.08 11.86
C SER A 186 2.48 -14.13 11.36
N GLY A 187 1.46 -13.68 10.61
CA GLY A 187 0.42 -14.54 10.06
C GLY A 187 -0.65 -15.03 11.05
N GLN A 188 -0.57 -14.67 12.34
CA GLN A 188 -1.59 -15.00 13.34
C GLN A 188 -2.75 -14.00 13.30
N ALA A 189 -3.75 -14.28 12.48
CA ALA A 189 -4.84 -13.33 12.21
C ALA A 189 -5.60 -12.89 13.46
N GLY A 190 -5.91 -13.79 14.40
CA GLY A 190 -6.67 -13.48 15.62
C GLY A 190 -5.99 -12.44 16.51
N PRO A 191 -4.81 -12.74 17.06
CA PRO A 191 -4.07 -11.80 17.91
C PRO A 191 -3.73 -10.50 17.19
N LEU A 192 -3.36 -10.55 15.90
CA LEU A 192 -3.07 -9.35 15.11
C LEU A 192 -4.30 -8.47 14.91
N MET A 193 -5.48 -9.03 14.69
CA MET A 193 -6.73 -8.26 14.62
C MET A 193 -7.03 -7.55 15.94
N GLU A 194 -6.82 -8.20 17.07
CA GLU A 194 -7.01 -7.59 18.38
C GLU A 194 -6.04 -6.42 18.60
N ILE A 195 -4.77 -6.58 18.21
CA ILE A 195 -3.77 -5.49 18.25
C ILE A 195 -4.16 -4.35 17.32
N LEU A 196 -4.63 -4.64 16.10
CA LEU A 196 -5.08 -3.61 15.16
C LEU A 196 -6.31 -2.84 15.67
N GLN A 197 -7.21 -3.50 16.43
CA GLN A 197 -8.32 -2.83 17.11
C GLN A 197 -7.82 -1.87 18.20
N ILE A 198 -6.81 -2.28 18.98
CA ILE A 198 -6.16 -1.40 19.96
C ILE A 198 -5.50 -0.20 19.27
N TYR A 199 -4.81 -0.41 18.14
CA TYR A 199 -4.21 0.67 17.34
C TYR A 199 -5.28 1.65 16.87
N LYS A 200 -6.39 1.14 16.35
CA LYS A 200 -7.51 1.97 15.90
C LYS A 200 -8.13 2.78 17.04
N ALA A 201 -8.40 2.15 18.17
CA ALA A 201 -8.99 2.82 19.34
C ALA A 201 -8.11 3.97 19.86
N ASN A 202 -6.80 3.92 19.61
CA ASN A 202 -5.86 4.93 20.04
C ASN A 202 -5.34 5.82 18.87
N ASN A 203 -5.98 5.78 17.70
CA ASN A 203 -5.60 6.52 16.50
C ASN A 203 -4.14 6.30 16.07
N LEU A 204 -3.61 5.09 16.29
CA LEU A 204 -2.27 4.70 15.84
C LEU A 204 -2.31 4.17 14.40
N PRO A 205 -1.23 4.36 13.62
CA PRO A 205 -1.17 3.86 12.25
C PRO A 205 -1.08 2.33 12.22
N PHE A 206 -1.68 1.71 11.19
CA PHE A 206 -1.69 0.25 11.03
C PHE A 206 -0.40 -0.33 10.44
N GLY A 207 0.55 0.50 10.01
CA GLY A 207 1.76 0.03 9.35
C GLY A 207 3.02 0.78 9.75
N GLY A 208 4.16 0.15 9.43
CA GLY A 208 5.48 0.66 9.81
C GLY A 208 5.83 0.33 11.26
N THR A 209 6.94 0.89 11.73
CA THR A 209 7.35 0.78 13.12
C THR A 209 6.56 1.78 13.96
N VAL A 210 5.68 1.29 14.84
CA VAL A 210 4.90 2.14 15.74
C VAL A 210 5.65 2.26 17.07
N ASP A 211 6.05 3.48 17.43
CA ASP A 211 6.66 3.73 18.73
C ASP A 211 5.57 3.91 19.80
N ILE A 212 5.39 2.87 20.61
CA ILE A 212 4.41 2.84 21.70
C ILE A 212 5.00 3.18 23.08
N ARG A 213 6.27 3.66 23.14
CA ARG A 213 6.92 3.98 24.40
C ARG A 213 6.21 5.08 25.17
N ASN A 214 5.64 6.05 24.44
CA ASN A 214 4.91 7.18 25.03
C ASN A 214 3.44 6.84 25.38
N TYR A 215 3.00 5.60 25.12
CA TYR A 215 1.63 5.15 25.37
C TYR A 215 1.60 3.92 26.31
N PRO A 216 1.87 4.09 27.62
CA PRO A 216 2.03 2.96 28.54
C PRO A 216 0.80 2.06 28.62
N GLY A 217 -0.42 2.63 28.59
CA GLY A 217 -1.65 1.86 28.60
C GLY A 217 -1.84 1.02 27.31
N VAL A 218 -1.51 1.57 26.16
CA VAL A 218 -1.55 0.84 24.87
C VAL A 218 -0.55 -0.29 24.88
N ARG A 219 0.68 -0.01 25.35
CA ARG A 219 1.73 -1.02 25.46
C ARG A 219 1.31 -2.21 26.32
N GLN A 220 0.70 -1.94 27.51
CA GLN A 220 0.20 -2.99 28.37
C GLN A 220 -0.88 -3.85 27.70
N GLN A 221 -1.84 -3.23 27.00
CA GLN A 221 -2.87 -3.95 26.28
C GLN A 221 -2.27 -4.82 25.17
N ILE A 222 -1.37 -4.30 24.37
CA ILE A 222 -0.70 -5.04 23.29
C ILE A 222 0.09 -6.20 23.88
N MET A 223 0.89 -5.98 24.92
CA MET A 223 1.69 -7.04 25.55
C MET A 223 0.83 -8.12 26.20
N ALA A 224 -0.35 -7.78 26.70
CA ALA A 224 -1.31 -8.77 27.21
C ALA A 224 -1.80 -9.70 26.09
N VAL A 225 -2.11 -9.15 24.90
CA VAL A 225 -2.49 -9.93 23.73
C VAL A 225 -1.32 -10.79 23.25
N VAL A 226 -0.12 -10.22 23.14
CA VAL A 226 1.10 -10.91 22.69
C VAL A 226 1.42 -12.09 23.59
N ARG A 227 1.43 -11.90 24.93
CA ARG A 227 1.71 -12.96 25.91
C ARG A 227 0.65 -14.06 25.88
N ARG A 228 -0.63 -13.70 25.72
CA ARG A 228 -1.73 -14.66 25.56
C ARG A 228 -1.56 -15.49 24.32
N ALA A 229 -1.25 -14.86 23.19
CA ALA A 229 -1.00 -15.53 21.93
C ALA A 229 0.21 -16.46 22.01
N ALA A 230 1.30 -16.02 22.64
CA ALA A 230 2.49 -16.83 22.86
C ALA A 230 2.23 -18.03 23.76
N ALA A 231 1.39 -17.89 24.79
CA ALA A 231 0.99 -19.00 25.67
C ALA A 231 0.06 -20.01 24.97
N GLN A 232 -0.65 -19.60 23.94
CA GLN A 232 -1.51 -20.47 23.11
C GLN A 232 -0.77 -21.13 21.96
N GLN A 233 0.42 -20.63 21.60
CA GLN A 233 1.31 -21.39 20.75
C GLN A 233 1.71 -22.64 21.54
N PRO A 234 1.48 -23.87 21.02
CA PRO A 234 2.12 -25.02 21.61
C PRO A 234 3.60 -24.65 21.68
N THR A 235 4.12 -24.53 22.90
CA THR A 235 5.56 -24.53 23.11
C THR A 235 6.08 -25.62 22.19
N PRO A 236 7.11 -25.40 21.37
CA PRO A 236 7.77 -26.50 20.71
C PRO A 236 8.40 -27.35 21.80
N ALA A 237 7.51 -27.98 22.58
CA ALA A 237 7.84 -29.04 23.46
C ALA A 237 8.25 -30.19 22.55
N ALA A 238 9.56 -30.35 22.39
CA ALA A 238 10.20 -31.63 22.09
C ALA A 238 9.45 -32.60 21.11
N ALA A 239 8.67 -32.06 20.19
CA ALA A 239 8.27 -32.78 18.98
C ALA A 239 9.22 -32.23 17.91
N GLY A 240 10.29 -33.02 17.67
CA GLY A 240 11.27 -32.88 16.64
C GLY A 240 11.18 -31.58 15.83
N GLY A 241 11.79 -30.52 16.33
CA GLY A 241 11.95 -29.31 15.55
C GLY A 241 12.49 -29.73 14.19
N VAL A 242 11.88 -29.26 13.13
CA VAL A 242 12.71 -28.83 12.03
C VAL A 242 13.38 -27.55 12.55
N ALA A 243 14.32 -27.77 13.49
CA ALA A 243 15.41 -26.85 13.74
C ALA A 243 15.90 -26.49 12.35
N ALA A 244 16.17 -25.22 12.09
CA ALA A 244 17.21 -24.87 11.13
C ALA A 244 18.29 -25.94 11.29
N PRO A 245 18.68 -26.67 10.23
CA PRO A 245 19.48 -27.88 10.40
C PRO A 245 20.58 -27.52 11.38
N PRO A 246 20.76 -28.24 12.49
CA PRO A 246 21.73 -27.87 13.50
C PRO A 246 23.00 -27.62 12.71
N GLN A 247 23.59 -26.44 12.87
CA GLN A 247 24.84 -26.14 12.19
C GLN A 247 25.75 -27.27 12.64
N GLN A 248 25.85 -28.30 11.81
CA GLN A 248 26.65 -29.47 12.07
C GLN A 248 28.02 -28.94 12.45
N SER A 249 28.53 -29.34 13.61
CA SER A 249 29.85 -28.91 14.02
C SER A 249 30.82 -29.27 12.89
N VAL A 250 31.84 -28.46 12.69
CA VAL A 250 32.87 -28.72 11.66
C VAL A 250 33.34 -30.18 11.74
N ALA A 251 33.47 -30.72 12.94
CA ALA A 251 33.82 -32.13 13.17
C ALA A 251 32.77 -33.09 12.60
N GLN A 252 31.47 -32.84 12.77
CA GLN A 252 30.41 -33.69 12.23
C GLN A 252 30.34 -33.63 10.69
N ARG A 253 30.57 -32.46 10.10
CA ARG A 253 30.62 -32.29 8.64
C ARG A 253 31.83 -32.99 8.02
N LEU A 254 32.96 -33.02 8.70
CA LEU A 254 34.15 -33.75 8.27
C LEU A 254 33.95 -35.27 8.37
N ASP A 255 33.32 -35.78 9.46
CA ASP A 255 33.02 -37.20 9.66
C ASP A 255 32.02 -37.71 8.61
N GLU A 256 31.02 -36.89 8.26
CA GLU A 256 30.05 -37.25 7.21
C GLU A 256 30.71 -37.27 5.82
N LEU A 257 31.60 -36.29 5.53
CA LEU A 257 32.36 -36.25 4.30
C LEU A 257 33.27 -37.48 4.16
N GLU A 258 33.90 -37.94 5.25
CA GLU A 258 34.75 -39.12 5.29
C GLU A 258 33.94 -40.40 5.04
N LYS A 259 32.72 -40.52 5.60
CA LYS A 259 31.79 -41.61 5.35
C LYS A 259 31.34 -41.68 3.90
N LEU A 260 31.04 -40.54 3.27
CA LEU A 260 30.64 -40.46 1.87
C LEU A 260 31.81 -40.85 0.94
N HIS A 261 33.03 -40.48 1.28
CA HIS A 261 34.22 -40.87 0.54
C HIS A 261 34.52 -42.37 0.70
N ALA A 262 34.47 -42.92 1.92
CA ALA A 262 34.64 -44.33 2.19
C ALA A 262 33.54 -45.18 1.55
N GLY A 263 32.33 -44.63 1.37
CA GLY A 263 31.21 -45.27 0.66
C GLY A 263 31.31 -45.20 -0.87
N GLY A 264 32.34 -44.56 -1.42
CA GLY A 264 32.55 -44.41 -2.87
C GLY A 264 31.59 -43.40 -3.54
N ALA A 265 30.88 -42.60 -2.76
CA ALA A 265 29.96 -41.57 -3.29
C ALA A 265 30.67 -40.27 -3.74
N LEU A 266 31.94 -40.08 -3.33
CA LEU A 266 32.79 -38.96 -3.68
C LEU A 266 34.12 -39.42 -4.21
N SER A 267 34.64 -38.80 -5.23
CA SER A 267 36.01 -39.02 -5.71
C SER A 267 37.03 -38.33 -4.79
N ASP A 268 38.32 -38.77 -4.85
CA ASP A 268 39.41 -38.17 -4.06
C ASP A 268 39.58 -36.68 -4.29
N ALA A 269 39.33 -36.19 -5.52
CA ALA A 269 39.42 -34.77 -5.86
C ALA A 269 38.27 -33.96 -5.21
N GLU A 270 37.04 -34.48 -5.26
CA GLU A 270 35.88 -33.85 -4.66
C GLU A 270 35.94 -33.84 -3.13
N TYR A 271 36.41 -34.95 -2.52
CA TYR A 271 36.66 -35.04 -1.10
C TYR A 271 37.67 -34.00 -0.63
N THR A 272 38.81 -33.87 -1.33
CA THR A 272 39.85 -32.89 -0.98
C THR A 272 39.35 -31.47 -1.09
N ALA A 273 38.60 -31.13 -2.15
CA ALA A 273 38.03 -29.79 -2.36
C ALA A 273 36.98 -29.44 -1.26
N ALA A 274 36.07 -30.37 -0.96
CA ALA A 274 35.04 -30.18 0.08
C ALA A 274 35.67 -30.03 1.48
N ARG A 275 36.69 -30.83 1.79
CA ARG A 275 37.43 -30.72 3.05
C ARG A 275 38.13 -29.38 3.24
N GLN A 276 38.79 -28.87 2.19
CA GLN A 276 39.42 -27.56 2.22
C GLN A 276 38.41 -26.45 2.44
N LYS A 277 37.23 -26.53 1.82
CA LYS A 277 36.15 -25.56 2.00
C LYS A 277 35.64 -25.53 3.45
N ILE A 278 35.41 -26.70 4.08
CA ILE A 278 34.96 -26.80 5.46
C ILE A 278 36.01 -26.22 6.45
N ILE A 279 37.31 -26.47 6.18
CA ILE A 279 38.41 -25.96 7.00
C ILE A 279 38.58 -24.44 6.84
N ALA A 280 38.32 -23.89 5.66
CA ALA A 280 38.43 -22.45 5.39
C ALA A 280 37.27 -21.62 6.02
N GLU A 281 36.21 -22.28 6.53
CA GLU A 281 35.10 -21.66 7.25
C GLU A 281 35.37 -21.50 8.77
N ILE A 282 36.54 -21.96 9.27
CA ILE A 282 36.99 -21.79 10.67
C ILE A 282 37.78 -20.51 10.83
#